data_cd2b19d90ce4847c87b7603885e2dc5e
#
_entry.id   cd2b19d90ce4847c87b7603885e2dc5e
#
_cell.length_a   1.000
_cell.length_b   1.000
_cell.length_c   1.000
_cell.angle_alpha   90.00
_cell.angle_beta   90.00
_cell.angle_gamma   90.00
#
_symmetry.space_group_name_H-M   'P 1'
#
loop_
_entity.id
_entity.type
_entity.pdbx_description
1 polymer ?
#
loop_
_entity_poly.entity_id
_entity_poly.type
_entity_poly.pdbx_seq_one_letter_code
_entity_poly.pdbx_strand_id
1 'polypeptide(L)'
;IVFGDWSSDVCSSDLSRINTAGHIKARLKETGKRPSAFISASGTGYYGSVTSDRIFTESDGPATDFIGEVCRRWEKSAYEIGNLGIRTVIIRTGIVLTKSGGALERMVLPARFGIGSPLGSGRQYVPWIHIDDICSIYIKAIEDKEMHGPYNATAPGHINNRQLMETISVVMGRPFFFPAIPSFMFKMLYGERSSILLNGSRVSPELIIKSGYSFKYPDPESALKNLLCQH
;
A
#
# COMPACT_ATOMS: atom_id res chain seq x y z
N ILE A 1 5.24 8.77 5.25
CA ILE A 1 4.75 9.55 4.08
C ILE A 1 4.06 10.76 4.67
N VAL A 2 4.75 11.89 4.65
CA VAL A 2 4.21 13.19 5.06
C VAL A 2 3.25 13.63 3.96
N PHE A 3 2.00 13.96 4.29
CA PHE A 3 1.07 14.58 3.35
C PHE A 3 1.39 16.09 3.21
N GLY A 4 2.62 16.41 2.82
CA GLY A 4 3.00 17.70 2.29
C GLY A 4 3.00 17.59 0.78
N ASP A 5 2.55 18.60 0.12
CA ASP A 5 2.49 18.83 -1.34
C ASP A 5 2.67 17.60 -2.27
N TRP A 6 1.70 16.68 -2.21
CA TRP A 6 1.74 15.38 -2.88
C TRP A 6 1.87 15.47 -4.42
N SER A 7 1.58 16.59 -5.05
CA SER A 7 1.71 16.70 -6.51
C SER A 7 3.14 16.92 -6.95
N SER A 8 3.87 17.77 -6.25
CA SER A 8 5.31 17.94 -6.46
C SER A 8 6.07 16.74 -5.90
N ASP A 9 5.64 16.21 -4.74
CA ASP A 9 6.29 15.07 -4.11
C ASP A 9 6.04 13.74 -4.85
N VAL A 10 4.85 13.49 -5.39
CA VAL A 10 4.60 12.27 -6.18
C VAL A 10 5.31 12.35 -7.51
N CYS A 11 5.30 13.49 -8.19
CA CYS A 11 6.03 13.66 -9.46
C CYS A 11 7.55 13.59 -9.22
N SER A 12 8.07 14.18 -8.15
CA SER A 12 9.48 14.10 -7.79
C SER A 12 9.89 12.70 -7.30
N SER A 13 9.01 12.01 -6.55
CA SER A 13 9.26 10.64 -6.11
C SER A 13 9.16 9.63 -7.25
N ASP A 14 8.28 9.87 -8.24
CA ASP A 14 8.18 9.06 -9.46
C ASP A 14 9.49 9.13 -10.26
N LEU A 15 9.93 10.33 -10.59
CA LEU A 15 11.19 10.56 -11.29
C LEU A 15 12.38 10.02 -10.48
N SER A 16 12.40 10.20 -9.17
CA SER A 16 13.45 9.70 -8.29
C SER A 16 13.57 8.17 -8.38
N ARG A 17 12.47 7.43 -8.30
CA ARG A 17 12.48 5.94 -8.36
C ARG A 17 12.89 5.43 -9.73
N ILE A 18 12.36 6.02 -10.81
CA ILE A 18 12.72 5.65 -12.18
C ILE A 18 14.19 5.95 -12.44
N ASN A 19 14.67 7.11 -12.05
CA ASN A 19 16.06 7.50 -12.22
C ASN A 19 17.00 6.60 -11.40
N THR A 20 16.62 6.27 -10.16
CA THR A 20 17.40 5.34 -9.32
C THR A 20 17.51 3.96 -9.96
N ALA A 21 16.40 3.40 -10.46
CA ALA A 21 16.42 2.12 -11.18
C ALA A 21 17.27 2.21 -12.47
N GLY A 22 17.20 3.33 -13.19
CA GLY A 22 18.05 3.59 -14.36
C GLY A 22 19.55 3.63 -14.02
N HIS A 23 19.92 4.30 -12.92
CA HIS A 23 21.31 4.34 -12.44
C HIS A 23 21.80 2.96 -12.00
N ILE A 24 20.97 2.19 -11.28
CA ILE A 24 21.30 0.82 -10.89
C ILE A 24 21.53 -0.03 -12.13
N LYS A 25 20.61 0.02 -13.11
CA LYS A 25 20.74 -0.71 -14.38
C LYS A 25 22.02 -0.36 -15.13
N ALA A 26 22.35 0.93 -15.26
CA ALA A 26 23.57 1.40 -15.90
C ALA A 26 24.81 0.85 -15.20
N ARG A 27 24.83 0.94 -13.87
CA ARG A 27 25.96 0.45 -13.07
C ARG A 27 26.14 -1.06 -13.13
N LEU A 28 25.05 -1.83 -13.15
CA LEU A 28 25.10 -3.28 -13.33
C LEU A 28 25.67 -3.68 -14.70
N LYS A 29 25.31 -2.94 -15.76
CA LYS A 29 25.88 -3.15 -17.10
C LYS A 29 27.38 -2.84 -17.14
N GLU A 30 27.79 -1.71 -16.57
CA GLU A 30 29.17 -1.24 -16.56
C GLU A 30 30.10 -2.19 -15.77
N THR A 31 29.64 -2.63 -14.61
CA THR A 31 30.46 -3.46 -13.71
C THR A 31 30.40 -4.96 -14.01
N GLY A 32 29.43 -5.40 -14.83
CA GLY A 32 29.16 -6.81 -15.06
C GLY A 32 28.62 -7.57 -13.85
N LYS A 33 28.39 -6.88 -12.70
CA LYS A 33 27.85 -7.54 -11.49
C LYS A 33 26.45 -8.05 -11.71
N ARG A 34 26.13 -9.20 -11.10
CA ARG A 34 24.82 -9.84 -11.17
C ARG A 34 24.36 -10.18 -9.74
N PRO A 35 23.60 -9.32 -9.07
CA PRO A 35 22.97 -9.67 -7.81
C PRO A 35 22.00 -10.84 -8.01
N SER A 36 21.79 -11.64 -6.97
CA SER A 36 20.88 -12.80 -7.00
C SER A 36 19.43 -12.42 -7.22
N ALA A 37 19.04 -11.21 -6.77
CA ALA A 37 17.70 -10.67 -6.95
C ALA A 37 17.69 -9.14 -6.95
N PHE A 38 16.69 -8.58 -7.58
CA PHE A 38 16.27 -7.19 -7.46
C PHE A 38 14.83 -7.14 -6.93
N ILE A 39 14.65 -6.58 -5.72
CA ILE A 39 13.33 -6.45 -5.10
C ILE A 39 12.90 -5.00 -5.20
N SER A 40 11.80 -4.75 -5.91
CA SER A 40 11.27 -3.41 -6.14
C SER A 40 9.99 -3.17 -5.36
N ALA A 41 9.90 -2.02 -4.71
CA ALA A 41 8.64 -1.55 -4.16
C ALA A 41 7.72 -1.02 -5.27
N SER A 42 6.45 -1.36 -5.18
CA SER A 42 5.33 -0.78 -5.93
C SER A 42 4.16 -0.56 -4.95
N GLY A 43 3.00 -0.19 -5.43
CA GLY A 43 1.82 0.02 -4.59
C GLY A 43 0.55 -0.58 -5.20
N THR A 44 -0.43 -0.86 -4.35
CA THR A 44 -1.78 -1.28 -4.77
C THR A 44 -2.51 -0.21 -5.58
N GLY A 45 -2.00 1.03 -5.56
CA GLY A 45 -2.42 2.08 -6.49
C GLY A 45 -2.26 1.73 -7.97
N TYR A 46 -1.51 0.67 -8.30
CA TYR A 46 -1.43 0.07 -9.63
C TYR A 46 -2.82 -0.25 -10.22
N TYR A 47 -3.75 -0.67 -9.37
CA TYR A 47 -5.13 -1.00 -9.76
C TYR A 47 -6.07 0.21 -9.80
N GLY A 48 -5.56 1.40 -9.49
CA GLY A 48 -6.33 2.64 -9.44
C GLY A 48 -7.23 2.76 -8.22
N SER A 49 -7.96 3.86 -8.19
CA SER A 49 -8.87 4.20 -7.09
C SER A 49 -10.31 3.80 -7.46
N VAL A 50 -10.61 2.49 -7.42
CA VAL A 50 -11.93 1.96 -7.80
C VAL A 50 -12.65 1.39 -6.58
N THR A 51 -13.74 2.05 -6.17
CA THR A 51 -14.61 1.55 -5.11
C THR A 51 -15.67 0.62 -5.71
N SER A 52 -15.40 -0.68 -5.69
CA SER A 52 -16.30 -1.72 -6.17
C SER A 52 -16.05 -3.03 -5.42
N ASP A 53 -16.93 -4.01 -5.59
CA ASP A 53 -16.77 -5.36 -5.02
C ASP A 53 -15.78 -6.23 -5.81
N ARG A 54 -15.26 -5.73 -6.93
CA ARG A 54 -14.23 -6.41 -7.70
C ARG A 54 -12.96 -6.57 -6.86
N ILE A 55 -12.43 -7.79 -6.85
CA ILE A 55 -11.14 -8.11 -6.23
C ILE A 55 -10.08 -8.11 -7.33
N PHE A 56 -9.07 -7.27 -7.18
CA PHE A 56 -7.93 -7.21 -8.09
C PHE A 56 -6.85 -8.21 -7.68
N THR A 57 -6.27 -8.85 -8.68
CA THR A 57 -5.19 -9.82 -8.55
C THR A 57 -3.96 -9.35 -9.33
N GLU A 58 -2.84 -10.04 -9.20
CA GLU A 58 -1.61 -9.71 -9.91
C GLU A 58 -1.74 -9.85 -11.44
N SER A 59 -2.70 -10.61 -11.92
CA SER A 59 -3.01 -10.77 -13.36
C SER A 59 -3.77 -9.58 -13.95
N ASP A 60 -4.34 -8.71 -13.12
CA ASP A 60 -5.02 -7.51 -13.59
C ASP A 60 -4.01 -6.44 -14.06
N GLY A 61 -4.37 -5.75 -15.14
CA GLY A 61 -3.57 -4.64 -15.68
C GLY A 61 -3.61 -3.38 -14.83
N PRO A 62 -2.71 -2.41 -15.13
CA PRO A 62 -2.69 -1.13 -14.43
C PRO A 62 -3.92 -0.28 -14.79
N ALA A 63 -4.35 0.52 -13.83
CA ALA A 63 -5.35 1.54 -14.09
C ALA A 63 -4.77 2.65 -14.98
N THR A 64 -5.68 3.37 -15.65
CA THR A 64 -5.34 4.50 -16.53
C THR A 64 -5.32 5.84 -15.82
N ASP A 65 -5.59 5.85 -14.51
CA ASP A 65 -5.47 7.05 -13.69
C ASP A 65 -4.00 7.39 -13.40
N PHE A 66 -3.77 8.58 -12.84
CA PHE A 66 -2.41 9.07 -12.57
C PHE A 66 -1.59 8.11 -11.69
N ILE A 67 -2.17 7.54 -10.64
CA ILE A 67 -1.46 6.66 -9.70
C ILE A 67 -1.15 5.30 -10.35
N GLY A 68 -2.10 4.76 -11.12
CA GLY A 68 -1.90 3.53 -11.90
C GLY A 68 -0.75 3.68 -12.90
N GLU A 69 -0.69 4.82 -13.61
CA GLU A 69 0.39 5.11 -14.54
C GLU A 69 1.75 5.25 -13.83
N VAL A 70 1.80 5.91 -12.68
CA VAL A 70 3.01 6.01 -11.85
C VAL A 70 3.51 4.64 -11.45
N CYS A 71 2.65 3.79 -10.88
CA CYS A 71 3.02 2.42 -10.50
C CYS A 71 3.48 1.61 -11.71
N ARG A 72 2.80 1.73 -12.85
CA ARG A 72 3.19 1.07 -14.10
C ARG A 72 4.61 1.43 -14.53
N ARG A 73 4.98 2.71 -14.46
CA ARG A 73 6.33 3.17 -14.80
C ARG A 73 7.38 2.64 -13.83
N TRP A 74 7.10 2.58 -12.54
CA TRP A 74 8.01 1.99 -11.55
C TRP A 74 8.26 0.51 -11.85
N GLU A 75 7.19 -0.25 -12.08
CA GLU A 75 7.31 -1.67 -12.40
C GLU A 75 8.06 -1.92 -13.71
N LYS A 76 7.79 -1.08 -14.74
CA LYS A 76 8.55 -1.14 -16.00
C LYS A 76 10.05 -0.95 -15.77
N SER A 77 10.44 0.02 -14.93
CA SER A 77 11.86 0.25 -14.64
C SER A 77 12.51 -0.93 -13.90
N ALA A 78 11.75 -1.63 -13.04
CA ALA A 78 12.20 -2.84 -12.38
C ALA A 78 12.37 -4.02 -13.36
N TYR A 79 11.41 -4.21 -14.27
CA TYR A 79 11.52 -5.24 -15.32
C TYR A 79 12.71 -5.01 -16.25
N GLU A 80 13.09 -3.75 -16.48
CA GLU A 80 14.30 -3.46 -17.27
C GLU A 80 15.60 -3.94 -16.61
N ILE A 81 15.64 -4.05 -15.28
CA ILE A 81 16.73 -4.70 -14.56
C ILE A 81 16.62 -6.22 -14.72
N GLY A 82 15.42 -6.77 -14.66
CA GLY A 82 15.15 -8.19 -14.93
C GLY A 82 15.63 -8.66 -16.29
N ASN A 83 15.54 -7.81 -17.32
CA ASN A 83 16.05 -8.08 -18.67
C ASN A 83 17.58 -8.27 -18.74
N LEU A 84 18.30 -7.99 -17.65
CA LEU A 84 19.71 -8.32 -17.50
C LEU A 84 19.96 -9.76 -16.99
N GLY A 85 18.92 -10.56 -16.85
CA GLY A 85 18.97 -11.92 -16.30
C GLY A 85 19.00 -11.96 -14.76
N ILE A 86 18.53 -10.89 -14.11
CA ILE A 86 18.45 -10.77 -12.65
C ILE A 86 17.02 -11.09 -12.22
N ARG A 87 16.86 -12.02 -11.28
CA ARG A 87 15.55 -12.34 -10.69
C ARG A 87 14.93 -11.06 -10.11
N THR A 88 13.75 -10.71 -10.59
CA THR A 88 13.07 -9.47 -10.18
C THR A 88 11.74 -9.78 -9.52
N VAL A 89 11.55 -9.27 -8.30
CA VAL A 89 10.30 -9.36 -7.55
C VAL A 89 9.76 -7.94 -7.32
N ILE A 90 8.47 -7.77 -7.53
CA ILE A 90 7.79 -6.48 -7.36
C ILE A 90 6.76 -6.63 -6.25
N ILE A 91 6.85 -5.80 -5.21
CA ILE A 91 5.94 -5.85 -4.07
C ILE A 91 4.95 -4.69 -4.17
N ARG A 92 3.70 -5.01 -4.56
CA ARG A 92 2.58 -4.06 -4.60
C ARG A 92 2.03 -3.89 -3.19
N THR A 93 2.56 -2.94 -2.47
CA THR A 93 2.29 -2.72 -1.06
C THR A 93 0.98 -1.97 -0.85
N GLY A 94 0.13 -2.48 0.05
CA GLY A 94 -1.03 -1.76 0.57
C GLY A 94 -0.64 -0.67 1.57
N ILE A 95 -1.63 -0.12 2.27
CA ILE A 95 -1.41 0.86 3.34
C ILE A 95 -0.73 0.15 4.52
N VAL A 96 0.52 0.51 4.79
CA VAL A 96 1.26 -0.08 5.91
C VAL A 96 0.77 0.53 7.23
N LEU A 97 0.25 -0.34 8.10
CA LEU A 97 -0.11 0.03 9.47
C LEU A 97 1.12 -0.11 10.36
N THR A 98 1.51 0.98 11.00
CA THR A 98 2.66 1.05 11.90
C THR A 98 2.35 1.95 13.10
N LYS A 99 3.00 1.66 14.25
CA LYS A 99 2.85 2.44 15.49
C LYS A 99 3.38 3.88 15.35
N SER A 100 4.45 4.06 14.58
CA SER A 100 5.14 5.33 14.44
C SER A 100 4.96 5.89 13.03
N GLY A 101 4.18 6.96 12.92
CA GLY A 101 3.97 7.68 11.66
C GLY A 101 2.99 7.02 10.68
N GLY A 102 2.99 7.52 9.46
CA GLY A 102 2.18 6.98 8.36
C GLY A 102 0.68 7.25 8.47
N ALA A 103 -0.10 6.42 7.76
CA ALA A 103 -1.54 6.60 7.65
C ALA A 103 -2.28 6.32 8.98
N LEU A 104 -1.82 5.32 9.75
CA LEU A 104 -2.47 4.91 10.99
C LEU A 104 -2.48 6.06 12.02
N GLU A 105 -1.35 6.74 12.21
CA GLU A 105 -1.25 7.85 13.17
C GLU A 105 -2.31 8.94 12.92
N ARG A 106 -2.55 9.26 11.64
CA ARG A 106 -3.55 10.26 11.24
C ARG A 106 -4.98 9.76 11.42
N MET A 107 -5.22 8.46 11.21
CA MET A 107 -6.52 7.85 11.45
C MET A 107 -6.84 7.76 12.95
N VAL A 108 -5.82 7.51 13.76
CA VAL A 108 -5.93 7.39 15.22
C VAL A 108 -6.15 8.74 15.89
N LEU A 109 -5.58 9.81 15.36
CA LEU A 109 -5.64 11.15 15.99
C LEU A 109 -7.08 11.61 16.29
N PRO A 110 -8.04 11.65 15.33
CA PRO A 110 -9.40 11.99 15.65
C PRO A 110 -10.09 11.00 16.59
N ALA A 111 -9.79 9.69 16.47
CA ALA A 111 -10.34 8.67 17.35
C ALA A 111 -9.92 8.86 18.80
N ARG A 112 -8.69 9.33 19.08
CA ARG A 112 -8.21 9.66 20.44
C ARG A 112 -9.10 10.68 21.14
N PHE A 113 -9.61 11.64 20.40
CA PHE A 113 -10.53 12.68 20.92
C PHE A 113 -12.00 12.24 20.92
N GLY A 114 -12.30 10.97 20.58
CA GLY A 114 -13.66 10.46 20.52
C GLY A 114 -14.47 10.95 19.32
N ILE A 115 -13.82 11.57 18.33
CA ILE A 115 -14.45 12.09 17.10
C ILE A 115 -14.10 11.25 15.88
N GLY A 116 -13.81 9.95 16.08
CA GLY A 116 -13.59 9.01 15.00
C GLY A 116 -14.80 8.96 14.06
N SER A 117 -14.58 9.14 12.76
CA SER A 117 -15.64 9.11 11.75
C SER A 117 -15.12 8.59 10.42
N PRO A 118 -15.99 8.00 9.57
CA PRO A 118 -15.58 7.54 8.26
C PRO A 118 -15.36 8.72 7.31
N LEU A 119 -14.49 8.51 6.32
CA LEU A 119 -14.20 9.50 5.28
C LEU A 119 -15.17 9.33 4.10
N GLY A 120 -15.85 10.38 3.70
CA GLY A 120 -16.82 10.34 2.60
C GLY A 120 -17.91 9.29 2.83
N SER A 121 -18.13 8.39 1.88
CA SER A 121 -19.08 7.28 2.04
C SER A 121 -18.64 6.23 3.06
N GLY A 122 -17.35 6.13 3.33
CA GLY A 122 -16.74 5.08 4.13
C GLY A 122 -16.73 3.70 3.47
N ARG A 123 -17.25 3.59 2.23
CA ARG A 123 -17.41 2.30 1.50
C ARG A 123 -16.14 1.88 0.75
N GLN A 124 -15.20 2.82 0.54
CA GLN A 124 -13.94 2.54 -0.14
C GLN A 124 -13.13 1.50 0.64
N TYR A 125 -12.61 0.50 -0.07
CA TYR A 125 -11.74 -0.49 0.52
C TYR A 125 -10.38 0.10 0.86
N VAL A 126 -9.81 -0.42 1.93
CA VAL A 126 -8.48 -0.04 2.42
C VAL A 126 -7.60 -1.29 2.34
N PRO A 127 -6.85 -1.48 1.25
CA PRO A 127 -5.87 -2.55 1.17
C PRO A 127 -4.75 -2.23 2.16
N TRP A 128 -4.69 -2.95 3.26
CA TRP A 128 -3.78 -2.69 4.38
C TRP A 128 -2.84 -3.87 4.62
N ILE A 129 -1.74 -3.61 5.32
CA ILE A 129 -0.81 -4.63 5.80
C ILE A 129 -0.12 -4.16 7.09
N HIS A 130 0.15 -5.08 8.02
CA HIS A 130 0.94 -4.79 9.21
C HIS A 130 2.43 -4.62 8.86
N ILE A 131 3.14 -3.74 9.57
CA ILE A 131 4.57 -3.48 9.33
C ILE A 131 5.43 -4.75 9.43
N ASP A 132 5.17 -5.64 10.39
CA ASP A 132 5.93 -6.89 10.53
C ASP A 132 5.71 -7.80 9.32
N ASP A 133 4.47 -7.88 8.81
CA ASP A 133 4.16 -8.73 7.67
C ASP A 133 4.83 -8.23 6.38
N ILE A 134 4.79 -6.91 6.13
CA ILE A 134 5.48 -6.38 4.94
C ILE A 134 6.99 -6.58 5.01
N CYS A 135 7.61 -6.39 6.18
CA CYS A 135 9.03 -6.67 6.37
C CYS A 135 9.35 -8.16 6.11
N SER A 136 8.52 -9.07 6.64
CA SER A 136 8.69 -10.51 6.43
C SER A 136 8.51 -10.91 4.97
N ILE A 137 7.58 -10.28 4.23
CA ILE A 137 7.41 -10.49 2.79
C ILE A 137 8.65 -10.05 2.01
N TYR A 138 9.27 -8.91 2.37
CA TYR A 138 10.54 -8.50 1.73
C TYR A 138 11.67 -9.48 2.01
N ILE A 139 11.79 -9.99 3.25
CA ILE A 139 12.79 -11.02 3.60
C ILE A 139 12.54 -12.28 2.78
N LYS A 140 11.29 -12.77 2.73
CA LYS A 140 10.91 -13.91 1.90
C LYS A 140 11.26 -13.69 0.43
N ALA A 141 10.99 -12.52 -0.12
CA ALA A 141 11.30 -12.19 -1.51
C ALA A 141 12.82 -12.23 -1.80
N ILE A 142 13.66 -11.96 -0.79
CA ILE A 142 15.11 -12.06 -0.90
C ILE A 142 15.55 -13.54 -0.90
N GLU A 143 15.03 -14.32 0.05
CA GLU A 143 15.47 -15.68 0.35
C GLU A 143 14.90 -16.74 -0.61
N ASP A 144 13.61 -16.60 -0.96
CA ASP A 144 12.88 -17.54 -1.80
C ASP A 144 13.22 -17.30 -3.29
N LYS A 145 13.98 -18.23 -3.86
CA LYS A 145 14.45 -18.14 -5.26
C LYS A 145 13.33 -18.35 -6.28
N GLU A 146 12.22 -18.95 -5.90
CA GLU A 146 11.07 -19.21 -6.77
C GLU A 146 10.18 -17.98 -6.94
N MET A 147 10.29 -17.00 -6.03
CA MET A 147 9.53 -15.76 -6.16
C MET A 147 10.05 -14.90 -7.30
N HIS A 148 9.16 -14.54 -8.24
CA HIS A 148 9.43 -13.64 -9.37
C HIS A 148 8.17 -12.90 -9.81
N GLY A 149 8.33 -11.72 -10.42
CA GLY A 149 7.21 -10.89 -10.85
C GLY A 149 6.50 -10.16 -9.71
N PRO A 150 5.24 -9.72 -9.91
CA PRO A 150 4.51 -8.94 -8.94
C PRO A 150 3.81 -9.79 -7.88
N TYR A 151 3.78 -9.29 -6.65
CA TYR A 151 3.03 -9.85 -5.52
C TYR A 151 2.27 -8.74 -4.80
N ASN A 152 0.99 -8.96 -4.54
CA ASN A 152 0.20 -8.08 -3.70
C ASN A 152 0.52 -8.31 -2.23
N ALA A 153 1.10 -7.33 -1.59
CA ALA A 153 1.39 -7.33 -0.17
C ALA A 153 0.29 -6.58 0.59
N THR A 154 -0.84 -7.26 0.75
CA THR A 154 -2.01 -6.81 1.53
C THR A 154 -2.46 -7.93 2.44
N ALA A 155 -2.98 -7.60 3.62
CA ALA A 155 -3.54 -8.60 4.53
C ALA A 155 -4.84 -9.21 3.96
N PRO A 156 -5.14 -10.49 4.28
CA PRO A 156 -6.34 -11.17 3.77
C PRO A 156 -7.66 -10.59 4.28
N GLY A 157 -7.65 -9.96 5.45
CA GLY A 157 -8.83 -9.31 6.01
C GLY A 157 -9.22 -8.04 5.26
N HIS A 158 -10.04 -8.18 4.22
CA HIS A 158 -10.56 -7.01 3.49
C HIS A 158 -11.42 -6.15 4.41
N ILE A 159 -11.17 -4.85 4.39
CA ILE A 159 -11.88 -3.88 5.22
C ILE A 159 -12.15 -2.59 4.41
N ASN A 160 -13.30 -1.97 4.63
CA ASN A 160 -13.57 -0.64 4.11
C ASN A 160 -13.21 0.44 5.14
N ASN A 161 -13.21 1.69 4.72
CA ASN A 161 -12.80 2.81 5.56
C ASN A 161 -13.67 2.95 6.83
N ARG A 162 -15.01 2.78 6.71
CA ARG A 162 -15.90 2.84 7.88
C ARG A 162 -15.54 1.77 8.90
N GLN A 163 -15.41 0.52 8.45
CA GLN A 163 -15.06 -0.60 9.33
C GLN A 163 -13.69 -0.40 9.98
N LEU A 164 -12.71 0.09 9.23
CA LEU A 164 -11.37 0.36 9.77
C LEU A 164 -11.42 1.44 10.86
N MET A 165 -12.12 2.55 10.63
CA MET A 165 -12.26 3.63 11.62
C MET A 165 -13.04 3.18 12.86
N GLU A 166 -14.05 2.34 12.67
CA GLU A 166 -14.80 1.71 13.78
C GLU A 166 -13.91 0.79 14.59
N THR A 167 -13.14 -0.10 13.93
CA THR A 167 -12.21 -1.02 14.61
C THR A 167 -11.14 -0.23 15.39
N ILE A 168 -10.59 0.85 14.82
CA ILE A 168 -9.65 1.74 15.54
C ILE A 168 -10.32 2.29 16.81
N SER A 169 -11.55 2.79 16.70
CA SER A 169 -12.26 3.37 17.84
C SER A 169 -12.53 2.32 18.92
N VAL A 170 -12.99 1.13 18.53
CA VAL A 170 -13.24 0.01 19.45
C VAL A 170 -11.96 -0.43 20.17
N VAL A 171 -10.86 -0.63 19.44
CA VAL A 171 -9.57 -1.03 20.01
C VAL A 171 -9.04 0.01 21.00
N MET A 172 -9.32 1.28 20.76
CA MET A 172 -8.92 2.38 21.65
C MET A 172 -9.90 2.63 22.81
N GLY A 173 -11.01 1.88 22.91
CA GLY A 173 -12.06 2.12 23.89
C GLY A 173 -12.74 3.47 23.72
N ARG A 174 -12.88 3.94 22.46
CA ARG A 174 -13.49 5.24 22.13
C ARG A 174 -14.81 5.06 21.39
N PRO A 175 -15.76 6.00 21.57
CA PRO A 175 -17.04 5.93 20.86
C PRO A 175 -16.87 6.17 19.35
N PHE A 176 -17.75 5.54 18.56
CA PHE A 176 -17.83 5.72 17.12
C PHE A 176 -19.26 6.04 16.71
N PHE A 177 -19.66 7.32 16.84
CA PHE A 177 -21.02 7.78 16.53
C PHE A 177 -21.05 9.04 15.67
N PHE A 178 -19.91 9.63 15.38
CA PHE A 178 -19.87 10.82 14.54
C PHE A 178 -20.28 10.51 13.11
N PRO A 179 -21.02 11.42 12.46
CA PRO A 179 -21.38 11.28 11.06
C PRO A 179 -20.13 11.28 10.18
N ALA A 180 -20.26 10.68 8.99
CA ALA A 180 -19.19 10.67 8.01
C ALA A 180 -18.74 12.09 7.64
N ILE A 181 -17.44 12.32 7.55
CA ILE A 181 -16.90 13.61 7.09
C ILE A 181 -17.25 13.74 5.60
N PRO A 182 -17.99 14.79 5.20
CA PRO A 182 -18.45 14.94 3.82
C PRO A 182 -17.29 15.01 2.82
N SER A 183 -17.42 14.32 1.70
CA SER A 183 -16.37 14.26 0.67
C SER A 183 -16.00 15.63 0.07
N PHE A 184 -16.95 16.60 0.06
CA PHE A 184 -16.66 17.93 -0.44
C PHE A 184 -15.61 18.68 0.39
N MET A 185 -15.54 18.42 1.72
CA MET A 185 -14.51 19.01 2.59
C MET A 185 -13.11 18.54 2.20
N PHE A 186 -12.97 17.23 1.84
CA PHE A 186 -11.71 16.70 1.34
C PHE A 186 -11.36 17.25 -0.03
N LYS A 187 -12.37 17.40 -0.91
CA LYS A 187 -12.16 18.01 -2.23
C LYS A 187 -11.70 19.45 -2.12
N MET A 188 -12.25 20.22 -1.17
CA MET A 188 -11.86 21.61 -0.92
C MET A 188 -10.45 21.74 -0.34
N LEU A 189 -10.04 20.81 0.54
CA LEU A 189 -8.73 20.84 1.19
C LEU A 189 -7.62 20.21 0.32
N TYR A 190 -7.92 19.16 -0.44
CA TYR A 190 -6.95 18.34 -1.14
C TYR A 190 -7.13 18.31 -2.67
N GLY A 191 -8.15 19.00 -3.21
CA GLY A 191 -8.43 19.02 -4.65
C GLY A 191 -8.66 17.64 -5.24
N GLU A 192 -8.13 17.38 -6.44
CA GLU A 192 -8.23 16.08 -7.11
C GLU A 192 -7.58 14.93 -6.36
N ARG A 193 -6.64 15.23 -5.48
CA ARG A 193 -5.94 14.25 -4.62
C ARG A 193 -6.84 13.61 -3.58
N SER A 194 -7.98 14.22 -3.28
CA SER A 194 -8.98 13.62 -2.39
C SER A 194 -9.49 12.28 -2.93
N SER A 195 -9.38 12.02 -4.23
CA SER A 195 -9.76 10.75 -4.85
C SER A 195 -8.99 9.56 -4.27
N ILE A 196 -7.72 9.74 -3.91
CA ILE A 196 -6.87 8.71 -3.30
C ILE A 196 -7.38 8.29 -1.91
N LEU A 197 -7.95 9.24 -1.16
CA LEU A 197 -8.50 9.00 0.18
C LEU A 197 -9.95 8.51 0.14
N LEU A 198 -10.71 8.94 -0.88
CA LEU A 198 -12.14 8.70 -1.00
C LEU A 198 -12.47 7.45 -1.83
N ASN A 199 -11.49 6.88 -2.52
CA ASN A 199 -11.64 5.66 -3.31
C ASN A 199 -10.57 4.65 -2.91
N GLY A 200 -10.85 3.37 -3.14
CA GLY A 200 -9.89 2.32 -2.84
C GLY A 200 -10.33 0.98 -3.39
N SER A 201 -9.37 0.26 -3.94
CA SER A 201 -9.58 -1.02 -4.59
C SER A 201 -9.46 -2.17 -3.59
N ARG A 202 -10.26 -3.21 -3.80
CA ARG A 202 -10.15 -4.47 -3.06
C ARG A 202 -9.09 -5.34 -3.73
N VAL A 203 -8.05 -5.73 -3.00
CA VAL A 203 -6.87 -6.41 -3.57
C VAL A 203 -6.68 -7.77 -2.91
N SER A 204 -6.46 -8.81 -3.72
CA SER A 204 -6.25 -10.18 -3.26
C SER A 204 -4.79 -10.42 -2.86
N PRO A 205 -4.52 -11.03 -1.70
CA PRO A 205 -3.19 -11.51 -1.30
C PRO A 205 -2.95 -12.98 -1.67
N GLU A 206 -3.80 -13.58 -2.50
CA GLU A 206 -3.73 -15.03 -2.74
C GLU A 206 -2.41 -15.52 -3.28
N LEU A 207 -1.74 -14.78 -4.15
CA LEU A 207 -0.49 -15.21 -4.74
C LEU A 207 0.63 -15.30 -3.70
N ILE A 208 0.73 -14.33 -2.79
CA ILE A 208 1.72 -14.40 -1.70
C ILE A 208 1.41 -15.52 -0.70
N ILE A 209 0.13 -15.81 -0.45
CA ILE A 209 -0.29 -16.96 0.37
C ILE A 209 0.09 -18.27 -0.33
N LYS A 210 -0.18 -18.41 -1.64
CA LYS A 210 0.19 -19.58 -2.44
C LYS A 210 1.71 -19.80 -2.53
N SER A 211 2.51 -18.74 -2.36
CA SER A 211 3.97 -18.88 -2.24
C SER A 211 4.42 -19.40 -0.87
N GLY A 212 3.48 -19.76 0.01
CA GLY A 212 3.78 -20.29 1.35
C GLY A 212 3.97 -19.23 2.43
N TYR A 213 3.57 -17.98 2.19
CA TYR A 213 3.59 -16.94 3.22
C TYR A 213 2.38 -17.07 4.14
N SER A 214 2.62 -17.04 5.45
CA SER A 214 1.59 -17.00 6.49
C SER A 214 1.61 -15.66 7.19
N PHE A 215 0.49 -14.92 7.15
CA PHE A 215 0.38 -13.63 7.80
C PHE A 215 0.37 -13.77 9.33
N LYS A 216 1.16 -12.95 10.00
CA LYS A 216 1.14 -12.81 11.46
C LYS A 216 -0.11 -12.07 11.94
N TYR A 217 -0.54 -11.09 11.15
CA TYR A 217 -1.72 -10.26 11.40
C TYR A 217 -2.69 -10.32 10.21
N PRO A 218 -3.49 -11.42 10.11
CA PRO A 218 -4.37 -11.61 8.96
C PRO A 218 -5.64 -10.74 9.00
N ASP A 219 -6.03 -10.26 10.17
CA ASP A 219 -7.23 -9.47 10.40
C ASP A 219 -6.91 -8.09 11.01
N PRO A 220 -7.74 -7.06 10.74
CA PRO A 220 -7.48 -5.69 11.18
C PRO A 220 -7.48 -5.53 12.71
N GLU A 221 -8.28 -6.30 13.42
CA GLU A 221 -8.42 -6.16 14.87
C GLU A 221 -7.15 -6.61 15.60
N SER A 222 -6.59 -7.76 15.22
CA SER A 222 -5.33 -8.27 15.77
C SER A 222 -4.16 -7.32 15.47
N ALA A 223 -4.10 -6.78 14.24
CA ALA A 223 -3.10 -5.81 13.84
C ALA A 223 -3.18 -4.53 14.67
N LEU A 224 -4.39 -3.96 14.80
CA LEU A 224 -4.60 -2.72 15.54
C LEU A 224 -4.38 -2.89 17.05
N LYS A 225 -4.77 -4.03 17.64
CA LYS A 225 -4.45 -4.34 19.04
C LYS A 225 -2.95 -4.37 19.29
N ASN A 226 -2.19 -5.00 18.38
CA ASN A 226 -0.73 -5.01 18.49
C ASN A 226 -0.14 -3.60 18.42
N LEU A 227 -0.61 -2.76 17.51
CA LEU A 227 -0.04 -1.44 17.26
C LEU A 227 -0.46 -0.39 18.29
N LEU A 228 -1.68 -0.50 18.85
CA LEU A 228 -2.29 0.56 19.67
C LEU A 228 -2.37 0.23 21.15
N CYS A 229 -2.36 -1.06 21.55
CA CYS A 229 -2.53 -1.50 22.94
C CYS A 229 -1.23 -1.97 23.62
N GLN A 230 -0.11 -2.06 22.90
CA GLN A 230 1.18 -2.37 23.53
C GLN A 230 1.76 -1.11 24.18
N HIS A 231 1.78 -1.11 25.50
CA HIS A 231 2.48 -0.14 26.36
C HIS A 231 3.97 -0.47 26.45
#